data_a78174868ffcdc9917bc76e767e7b77d
#
_entry.id   a78174868ffcdc9917bc76e767e7b77d
#
_cell.length_a   1.000
_cell.length_b   1.000
_cell.length_c   1.000
_cell.angle_alpha   90.00
_cell.angle_beta   90.00
_cell.angle_gamma   90.00
#
_symmetry.space_group_name_H-M   'P 1'
#
loop_
_entity.id
_entity.type
_entity.pdbx_description
1 polymer ?
#
loop_
_entity_poly.entity_id
_entity_poly.type
_entity_poly.pdbx_seq_one_letter_code
_entity_poly.pdbx_strand_id
1 'polypeptide(L)'
;MIDAATYFAAKLAHETDPSDVYAAQKAGESLTLVDVRSDEAWRQGRISGAVHLPYREIAARAAEEIPLGTPVVVYCWSPGCNAGTRGALEFARLGYEVREMIGGYEYWVREGQPTENDAGALPRTFDPLTMVLRG
;
A
#
# COMPACT_ATOMS: atom_id res chain seq x y z
N MET A 1 -18.00 -13.08 18.55
CA MET A 1 -17.67 -13.70 17.25
C MET A 1 -18.42 -13.00 16.14
N ILE A 2 -17.71 -12.61 15.09
CA ILE A 2 -18.36 -11.97 13.93
C ILE A 2 -18.77 -13.03 12.92
N ASP A 3 -19.90 -12.81 12.27
CA ASP A 3 -20.35 -13.71 11.21
C ASP A 3 -19.61 -13.45 9.90
N ALA A 4 -19.78 -14.34 8.94
CA ALA A 4 -19.06 -14.27 7.67
C ALA A 4 -19.39 -13.00 6.88
N ALA A 5 -20.66 -12.60 6.85
CA ALA A 5 -21.08 -11.40 6.11
C ALA A 5 -20.41 -10.15 6.69
N THR A 6 -20.38 -10.01 8.01
CA THR A 6 -19.72 -8.88 8.68
C THR A 6 -18.22 -8.87 8.41
N TYR A 7 -17.60 -10.05 8.48
CA TYR A 7 -16.17 -10.17 8.23
C TYR A 7 -15.81 -9.75 6.79
N PHE A 8 -16.53 -10.29 5.80
CA PHE A 8 -16.21 -9.98 4.40
C PHE A 8 -16.53 -8.54 4.05
N ALA A 9 -17.59 -7.96 4.62
CA ALA A 9 -17.89 -6.54 4.45
C ALA A 9 -16.78 -5.67 5.03
N ALA A 10 -16.27 -6.03 6.21
CA ALA A 10 -15.15 -5.31 6.83
C ALA A 10 -13.88 -5.45 6.00
N LYS A 11 -13.61 -6.65 5.48
CA LYS A 11 -12.46 -6.90 4.61
C LYS A 11 -12.50 -5.99 3.38
N LEU A 12 -13.64 -5.91 2.72
CA LEU A 12 -13.80 -5.03 1.55
C LEU A 12 -13.69 -3.55 1.91
N ALA A 13 -14.13 -3.16 3.10
CA ALA A 13 -14.07 -1.76 3.53
C ALA A 13 -12.65 -1.32 3.93
N HIS A 14 -11.83 -2.25 4.42
CA HIS A 14 -10.52 -1.94 5.00
C HIS A 14 -9.34 -2.46 4.20
N GLU A 15 -9.58 -3.13 3.06
CA GLU A 15 -8.54 -3.57 2.14
C GLU A 15 -8.75 -2.96 0.76
N THR A 16 -7.66 -2.86 0.02
CA THR A 16 -7.66 -2.49 -1.39
C THR A 16 -6.59 -3.36 -2.09
N ASP A 17 -6.31 -3.11 -3.35
CA ASP A 17 -5.36 -3.90 -4.13
C ASP A 17 -4.57 -3.00 -5.10
N PRO A 18 -3.48 -3.52 -5.71
CA PRO A 18 -2.64 -2.71 -6.59
C PRO A 18 -3.39 -2.09 -7.77
N SER A 19 -4.31 -2.82 -8.38
CA SER A 19 -5.06 -2.33 -9.55
C SER A 19 -5.93 -1.12 -9.18
N ASP A 20 -6.63 -1.21 -8.05
CA ASP A 20 -7.50 -0.13 -7.59
C ASP A 20 -6.69 1.09 -7.12
N VAL A 21 -5.58 0.87 -6.44
CA VAL A 21 -4.71 1.98 -6.00
C VAL A 21 -4.11 2.70 -7.20
N TYR A 22 -3.64 1.95 -8.20
CA TYR A 22 -3.08 2.57 -9.39
C TYR A 22 -4.14 3.37 -10.16
N ALA A 23 -5.35 2.81 -10.28
CA ALA A 23 -6.46 3.52 -10.92
C ALA A 23 -6.78 4.83 -10.18
N ALA A 24 -6.78 4.81 -8.86
CA ALA A 24 -6.99 6.00 -8.04
C ALA A 24 -5.90 7.04 -8.25
N GLN A 25 -4.63 6.62 -8.30
CA GLN A 25 -3.52 7.53 -8.61
C GLN A 25 -3.69 8.19 -9.96
N LYS A 26 -4.02 7.41 -10.99
CA LYS A 26 -4.21 7.93 -12.34
C LYS A 26 -5.40 8.88 -12.45
N ALA A 27 -6.43 8.65 -11.66
CA ALA A 27 -7.60 9.52 -11.61
C ALA A 27 -7.37 10.80 -10.79
N GLY A 28 -6.22 10.93 -10.14
CA GLY A 28 -5.92 12.08 -9.30
C GLY A 28 -6.68 12.10 -7.98
N GLU A 29 -7.16 10.96 -7.51
CA GLU A 29 -7.87 10.88 -6.23
C GLU A 29 -6.92 11.16 -5.07
N SER A 30 -7.41 11.87 -4.06
CA SER A 30 -6.62 12.15 -2.86
C SER A 30 -6.45 10.90 -2.03
N LEU A 31 -5.21 10.44 -1.90
CA LEU A 31 -4.83 9.37 -0.97
C LEU A 31 -3.34 9.51 -0.64
N THR A 32 -2.95 9.04 0.53
CA THR A 32 -1.54 8.94 0.89
C THR A 32 -1.17 7.47 0.88
N LEU A 33 -0.30 7.08 -0.05
CA LEU A 33 0.20 5.71 -0.14
C LEU A 33 1.47 5.62 0.70
N VAL A 34 1.46 4.77 1.72
CA VAL A 34 2.54 4.69 2.71
C VAL A 34 3.23 3.35 2.62
N ASP A 35 4.54 3.39 2.36
CA ASP A 35 5.41 2.23 2.43
C ASP A 35 5.85 2.06 3.88
N VAL A 36 5.46 0.95 4.50
CA VAL A 36 5.74 0.71 5.92
C VAL A 36 6.93 -0.23 6.13
N ARG A 37 7.69 -0.51 5.06
CA ARG A 37 8.89 -1.36 5.10
C ARG A 37 10.09 -0.61 5.67
N SER A 38 11.20 -1.33 5.81
CA SER A 38 12.46 -0.75 6.30
C SER A 38 13.05 0.29 5.34
N ASP A 39 14.01 1.05 5.85
CA ASP A 39 14.76 2.01 5.03
C ASP A 39 15.49 1.32 3.89
N GLU A 40 16.06 0.14 4.13
CA GLU A 40 16.77 -0.61 3.09
C GLU A 40 15.82 -1.04 1.97
N ALA A 41 14.62 -1.53 2.33
CA ALA A 41 13.62 -1.90 1.34
C ALA A 41 13.20 -0.70 0.49
N TRP A 42 12.94 0.42 1.13
CA TRP A 42 12.59 1.68 0.45
C TRP A 42 13.66 2.10 -0.55
N ARG A 43 14.91 2.03 -0.15
CA ARG A 43 16.02 2.42 -1.03
C ARG A 43 16.20 1.46 -2.22
N GLN A 44 15.91 0.17 -2.00
CA GLN A 44 16.02 -0.82 -3.07
C GLN A 44 14.98 -0.61 -4.17
N GLY A 45 13.78 -0.24 -3.80
CA GLY A 45 12.69 0.02 -4.74
C GLY A 45 11.39 0.24 -4.01
N ARG A 46 10.55 1.11 -4.56
CA ARG A 46 9.27 1.51 -3.97
C ARG A 46 8.24 1.84 -5.03
N ILE A 47 7.01 1.88 -4.62
CA ILE A 47 5.91 2.29 -5.51
C ILE A 47 6.06 3.78 -5.79
N SER A 48 5.95 4.15 -7.07
CA SER A 48 5.98 5.56 -7.46
C SER A 48 4.82 6.31 -6.81
N GLY A 49 5.14 7.44 -6.20
CA GLY A 49 4.14 8.26 -5.49
C GLY A 49 3.96 7.92 -4.03
N ALA A 50 4.63 6.89 -3.52
CA ALA A 50 4.53 6.52 -2.12
C ALA A 50 5.38 7.43 -1.23
N VAL A 51 4.97 7.56 0.02
CA VAL A 51 5.79 8.14 1.08
C VAL A 51 6.25 7.03 2.01
N HIS A 52 7.34 7.26 2.71
CA HIS A 52 7.96 6.23 3.55
C HIS A 52 7.74 6.50 5.03
N LEU A 53 7.17 5.52 5.72
CA LEU A 53 7.04 5.57 7.18
C LEU A 53 7.02 4.16 7.73
N PRO A 54 8.16 3.63 8.22
CA PRO A 54 8.22 2.27 8.76
C PRO A 54 7.16 2.05 9.85
N TYR A 55 6.55 0.85 9.86
CA TYR A 55 5.37 0.63 10.71
C TYR A 55 5.66 0.87 12.21
N ARG A 56 6.88 0.64 12.65
CA ARG A 56 7.26 0.85 14.06
C ARG A 56 7.36 2.32 14.44
N GLU A 57 7.43 3.21 13.45
CA GLU A 57 7.59 4.65 13.67
C GLU A 57 6.30 5.42 13.46
N ILE A 58 5.22 4.75 13.08
CA ILE A 58 3.94 5.41 12.77
C ILE A 58 3.40 6.16 13.99
N ALA A 59 3.37 5.52 15.14
CA ALA A 59 2.83 6.14 16.35
C ALA A 59 3.55 7.44 16.71
N ALA A 60 4.87 7.50 16.48
CA ALA A 60 5.67 8.67 16.83
C ALA A 60 5.67 9.76 15.77
N ARG A 61 5.50 9.42 14.49
CA ARG A 61 5.76 10.33 13.38
C ARG A 61 4.56 10.70 12.53
N ALA A 62 3.50 9.87 12.53
CA ALA A 62 2.41 10.05 11.58
C ALA A 62 1.74 11.41 11.70
N ALA A 63 1.48 11.89 12.92
CA ALA A 63 0.77 13.14 13.13
C ALA A 63 1.47 14.33 12.49
N GLU A 64 2.80 14.30 12.40
CA GLU A 64 3.60 15.39 11.81
C GLU A 64 3.78 15.21 10.30
N GLU A 65 3.76 14.00 9.79
CA GLU A 65 4.15 13.71 8.41
C GLU A 65 3.00 13.37 7.48
N ILE A 66 1.89 12.83 8.01
CA ILE A 66 0.77 12.33 7.21
C ILE A 66 -0.49 13.12 7.54
N PRO A 67 -1.16 13.73 6.54
CA PRO A 67 -2.39 14.48 6.79
C PRO A 67 -3.52 13.57 7.28
N LEU A 68 -4.20 13.99 8.35
CA LEU A 68 -5.29 13.22 8.93
C LEU A 68 -6.54 13.18 8.05
N GLY A 69 -6.81 14.24 7.32
CA GLY A 69 -8.01 14.36 6.51
C GLY A 69 -7.97 13.64 5.16
N THR A 70 -6.86 13.01 4.81
CA THR A 70 -6.70 12.29 3.54
C THR A 70 -6.66 10.79 3.82
N PRO A 71 -7.39 9.96 3.04
CA PRO A 71 -7.32 8.51 3.21
C PRO A 71 -5.90 7.99 3.08
N VAL A 72 -5.55 7.05 3.93
CA VAL A 72 -4.23 6.40 3.94
C VAL A 72 -4.38 4.98 3.38
N VAL A 73 -3.44 4.60 2.52
CA VAL A 73 -3.29 3.22 2.05
C VAL A 73 -1.88 2.77 2.42
N VAL A 74 -1.77 1.64 3.09
CA VAL A 74 -0.46 1.10 3.51
C VAL A 74 -0.11 -0.14 2.71
N TYR A 75 1.18 -0.36 2.48
CA TYR A 75 1.65 -1.59 1.85
C TYR A 75 2.97 -2.06 2.46
N CYS A 76 3.22 -3.36 2.32
CA CYS A 76 4.45 -4.03 2.72
C CYS A 76 5.01 -4.81 1.52
N TRP A 77 5.80 -5.86 1.76
CA TRP A 77 6.48 -6.61 0.71
C TRP A 77 5.55 -7.46 -0.17
N SER A 78 4.70 -8.27 0.46
CA SER A 78 3.99 -9.35 -0.22
C SER A 78 2.82 -9.84 0.63
N PRO A 79 1.98 -10.75 0.11
CA PRO A 79 0.90 -11.33 0.92
C PRO A 79 1.38 -12.03 2.19
N GLY A 80 2.64 -12.47 2.21
CA GLY A 80 3.21 -13.14 3.38
C GLY A 80 3.74 -12.21 4.44
N CYS A 81 3.65 -10.89 4.26
CA CYS A 81 4.19 -9.90 5.18
C CYS A 81 3.06 -9.21 5.94
N ASN A 82 3.06 -9.29 7.28
CA ASN A 82 2.00 -8.67 8.07
C ASN A 82 2.33 -7.25 8.55
N ALA A 83 3.46 -6.67 8.14
CA ALA A 83 3.79 -5.30 8.52
C ALA A 83 2.80 -4.30 7.94
N GLY A 84 2.19 -4.60 6.79
CA GLY A 84 1.11 -3.78 6.24
C GLY A 84 -0.10 -3.75 7.18
N THR A 85 -0.51 -4.93 7.67
CA THR A 85 -1.62 -5.02 8.63
C THR A 85 -1.27 -4.30 9.93
N ARG A 86 -0.05 -4.46 10.42
CA ARG A 86 0.40 -3.77 11.64
C ARG A 86 0.42 -2.25 11.43
N GLY A 87 0.89 -1.78 10.29
CA GLY A 87 0.89 -0.36 9.96
C GLY A 87 -0.53 0.20 9.87
N ALA A 88 -1.44 -0.53 9.22
CA ALA A 88 -2.84 -0.13 9.14
C ALA A 88 -3.45 0.01 10.55
N LEU A 89 -3.16 -0.94 11.44
CA LEU A 89 -3.64 -0.88 12.81
C LEU A 89 -3.11 0.38 13.54
N GLU A 90 -1.84 0.69 13.37
CA GLU A 90 -1.26 1.88 14.01
C GLU A 90 -1.91 3.17 13.50
N PHE A 91 -2.14 3.29 12.19
CA PHE A 91 -2.86 4.44 11.65
C PHE A 91 -4.30 4.50 12.15
N ALA A 92 -4.99 3.37 12.19
CA ALA A 92 -6.37 3.32 12.68
C ALA A 92 -6.47 3.79 14.13
N ARG A 93 -5.52 3.38 14.98
CA ARG A 93 -5.47 3.80 16.38
C ARG A 93 -5.28 5.31 16.53
N LEU A 94 -4.66 5.95 15.56
CA LEU A 94 -4.45 7.40 15.57
C LEU A 94 -5.63 8.17 14.93
N GLY A 95 -6.67 7.46 14.48
CA GLY A 95 -7.87 8.09 13.93
C GLY A 95 -7.87 8.29 12.43
N TYR A 96 -6.88 7.75 11.71
CA TYR A 96 -6.85 7.84 10.25
C TYR A 96 -7.87 6.90 9.61
N GLU A 97 -8.42 7.33 8.48
CA GLU A 97 -9.11 6.44 7.56
C GLU A 97 -8.04 5.66 6.80
N VAL A 98 -7.97 4.36 6.99
CA VAL A 98 -6.86 3.55 6.45
C VAL A 98 -7.37 2.27 5.80
N ARG A 99 -6.68 1.88 4.73
CA ARG A 99 -6.85 0.57 4.09
C ARG A 99 -5.50 -0.07 3.90
N GLU A 100 -5.47 -1.39 3.92
CA GLU A 100 -4.28 -2.15 3.56
C GLU A 100 -4.37 -2.55 2.09
N MET A 101 -3.31 -2.28 1.31
CA MET A 101 -3.20 -2.78 -0.07
C MET A 101 -2.68 -4.21 -0.01
N ILE A 102 -3.57 -5.17 -0.22
CA ILE A 102 -3.20 -6.58 -0.24
C ILE A 102 -2.29 -6.87 -1.43
N GLY A 103 -1.48 -7.91 -1.32
CA GLY A 103 -0.50 -8.24 -2.34
C GLY A 103 0.81 -7.49 -2.20
N GLY A 104 0.77 -6.27 -1.72
CA GLY A 104 1.95 -5.47 -1.41
C GLY A 104 2.78 -5.09 -2.62
N TYR A 105 4.04 -4.74 -2.36
CA TYR A 105 5.00 -4.34 -3.38
C TYR A 105 5.17 -5.43 -4.45
N GLU A 106 5.20 -6.69 -4.04
CA GLU A 106 5.35 -7.81 -4.97
C GLU A 106 4.30 -7.79 -6.08
N TYR A 107 3.03 -7.69 -5.71
CA TYR A 107 1.95 -7.75 -6.71
C TYR A 107 1.82 -6.44 -7.49
N TRP A 108 2.17 -5.31 -6.88
CA TRP A 108 2.30 -4.05 -7.62
C TRP A 108 3.28 -4.22 -8.78
N VAL A 109 4.44 -4.81 -8.50
CA VAL A 109 5.47 -5.07 -9.54
C VAL A 109 4.98 -6.11 -10.54
N ARG A 110 4.41 -7.22 -10.08
CA ARG A 110 3.93 -8.29 -10.97
C ARG A 110 2.85 -7.82 -11.93
N GLU A 111 2.03 -6.86 -11.52
CA GLU A 111 0.99 -6.28 -12.38
C GLU A 111 1.51 -5.17 -13.29
N GLY A 112 2.80 -4.90 -13.25
CA GLY A 112 3.42 -3.94 -14.14
C GLY A 112 3.25 -2.47 -13.75
N GLN A 113 2.86 -2.18 -12.53
CA GLN A 113 2.65 -0.81 -12.10
C GLN A 113 3.98 -0.09 -11.83
N PRO A 114 4.02 1.25 -11.92
CA PRO A 114 5.28 2.00 -11.84
C PRO A 114 5.97 1.92 -10.49
N THR A 115 7.28 1.68 -10.54
CA THR A 115 8.14 1.69 -9.36
C THR A 115 9.40 2.51 -9.64
N GLU A 116 10.08 2.89 -8.57
CA GLU A 116 11.28 3.71 -8.66
C GLU A 116 12.24 3.43 -7.51
N ASN A 117 13.47 3.92 -7.63
CA ASN A 117 14.41 4.05 -6.53
C ASN A 117 15.06 5.43 -6.62
N ASP A 118 16.11 5.68 -5.83
CA ASP A 118 16.74 7.00 -5.82
C ASP A 118 17.39 7.37 -7.16
N ALA A 119 17.67 6.38 -8.02
CA ALA A 119 18.22 6.62 -9.34
C ALA A 119 17.15 6.91 -10.41
N GLY A 120 15.88 6.72 -10.10
CA GLY A 120 14.80 6.99 -11.04
C GLY A 120 13.87 5.79 -11.22
N ALA A 121 13.07 5.85 -12.30
CA ALA A 121 12.09 4.81 -12.60
C ALA A 121 12.76 3.46 -12.86
N LEU A 122 12.14 2.40 -12.34
CA LEU A 122 12.57 1.02 -12.59
C LEU A 122 11.78 0.42 -13.75
N PRO A 123 12.36 -0.60 -14.45
CA PRO A 123 11.63 -1.26 -15.53
C PRO A 123 10.31 -1.86 -15.07
N ARG A 124 9.30 -1.78 -15.93
CA ARG A 124 7.99 -2.39 -15.68
C ARG A 124 7.94 -3.76 -16.33
N THR A 125 7.45 -4.75 -15.58
CA THR A 125 7.28 -6.11 -16.08
C THR A 125 5.84 -6.54 -15.87
N PHE A 126 5.35 -7.45 -16.72
CA PHE A 126 3.95 -7.87 -16.69
C PHE A 126 3.91 -9.39 -16.54
N ASP A 127 3.35 -9.86 -15.43
CA ASP A 127 3.36 -11.27 -15.08
C ASP A 127 2.03 -11.92 -15.50
N PRO A 128 2.08 -12.92 -16.41
CA PRO A 128 0.85 -13.59 -16.86
C PRO A 128 0.11 -14.33 -15.74
N LEU A 129 0.72 -14.50 -14.58
CA LEU A 129 0.03 -15.08 -13.43
C LEU A 129 -0.97 -14.11 -12.78
N THR A 130 -0.84 -12.82 -13.07
CA THR A 130 -1.66 -11.79 -12.42
C THR A 130 -2.58 -11.06 -13.38
N MET A 131 -2.45 -11.28 -14.69
CA MET A 131 -3.22 -10.53 -15.67
C MET A 131 -3.29 -11.26 -17.00
N VAL A 132 -4.24 -10.84 -17.83
CA VAL A 132 -4.32 -11.27 -19.23
C VAL A 132 -3.32 -10.41 -20.02
N LEU A 133 -2.41 -11.08 -20.72
CA LEU A 133 -1.49 -10.37 -21.61
C LEU A 133 -2.19 -10.19 -22.96
N ARG A 134 -2.17 -8.97 -23.47
CA ARG A 134 -2.73 -8.64 -24.77
C ARG A 134 -1.60 -8.19 -25.68
N GLY A 135 -1.42 -8.92 -26.75
CA GLY A 135 -0.38 -8.65 -27.73
C GLY A 135 -0.73 -7.50 -28.66
#